data_d20032cd6d6a915dcdb2447b85b098bd
#
_entry.id   d20032cd6d6a915dcdb2447b85b098bd
#
_cell.length_a   1.000
_cell.length_b   1.000
_cell.length_c   1.000
_cell.angle_alpha   90.00
_cell.angle_beta   90.00
_cell.angle_gamma   90.00
#
_symmetry.space_group_name_H-M   'P 1'
#
loop_
_entity.id
_entity.type
_entity.pdbx_description
1 polymer ?
#
loop_
_entity_poly.entity_id
_entity_poly.type
_entity_poly.pdbx_seq_one_letter_code
_entity_poly.pdbx_strand_id
1 'polypeptide(L)'
;YMVAQDEIDLMDRLYFESYRLGALTPDLRVVEPLIRDSDIVSMDMISVKSNELQSGLTQVNGFTAQQFCALGRYVGISDRVRFVGIQNIPDTSAAANLTAQTMWYIIEGMHFRVNEFPFSTKENCVKYVVSCDNQELIFYQSSVSKRWWLEVQAEQDSNQEIMLISCAENDFYTAEKGVVPERWWKAIRRSII
;
A
#
# COMPACT_ATOMS: atom_id res chain seq x y z
N TYR A 1 -19.39 0.52 -5.61
CA TYR A 1 -20.85 0.69 -5.34
C TYR A 1 -21.17 1.03 -3.87
N MET A 2 -20.19 1.05 -2.98
CA MET A 2 -20.39 1.29 -1.54
C MET A 2 -19.78 2.59 -1.05
N VAL A 3 -19.04 3.31 -1.88
CA VAL A 3 -18.43 4.60 -1.56
C VAL A 3 -19.19 5.67 -2.33
N ALA A 4 -19.62 6.74 -1.66
CA ALA A 4 -20.30 7.86 -2.31
C ALA A 4 -19.33 8.60 -3.25
N GLN A 5 -19.84 9.19 -4.33
CA GLN A 5 -18.99 9.92 -5.27
C GLN A 5 -18.26 11.08 -4.59
N ASP A 6 -18.93 11.76 -3.68
CA ASP A 6 -18.35 12.89 -2.91
C ASP A 6 -17.13 12.47 -2.06
N GLU A 7 -17.13 11.21 -1.55
CA GLU A 7 -16.00 10.67 -0.80
C GLU A 7 -14.82 10.38 -1.73
N ILE A 8 -15.08 9.84 -2.92
CA ILE A 8 -14.05 9.61 -3.94
C ILE A 8 -13.44 10.95 -4.37
N ASP A 9 -14.28 11.93 -4.66
CA ASP A 9 -13.86 13.28 -5.06
C ASP A 9 -13.06 13.99 -3.94
N LEU A 10 -13.38 13.72 -2.68
CA LEU A 10 -12.62 14.23 -1.54
C LEU A 10 -11.23 13.57 -1.48
N MET A 11 -11.16 12.25 -1.64
CA MET A 11 -9.88 11.52 -1.66
C MET A 11 -8.98 12.01 -2.78
N ASP A 12 -9.54 12.22 -3.98
CA ASP A 12 -8.80 12.73 -5.13
C ASP A 12 -8.30 14.16 -4.91
N ARG A 13 -9.13 15.04 -4.31
CA ARG A 13 -8.74 16.41 -3.97
C ARG A 13 -7.63 16.49 -2.91
N LEU A 14 -7.60 15.53 -2.01
CA LEU A 14 -6.57 15.42 -0.96
C LEU A 14 -5.36 14.59 -1.41
N TYR A 15 -5.34 14.18 -2.67
CA TYR A 15 -4.28 13.36 -3.28
C TYR A 15 -4.03 12.04 -2.54
N PHE A 16 -5.06 11.46 -1.91
CA PHE A 16 -4.98 10.12 -1.34
C PHE A 16 -4.98 9.07 -2.45
N GLU A 17 -4.35 7.96 -2.14
CA GLU A 17 -4.33 6.81 -3.04
C GLU A 17 -5.63 6.02 -2.89
N SER A 18 -6.34 5.84 -3.98
CA SER A 18 -7.56 5.02 -4.04
C SER A 18 -7.49 4.05 -5.21
N TYR A 19 -7.79 2.78 -4.96
CA TYR A 19 -7.75 1.75 -5.99
C TYR A 19 -9.08 1.01 -6.07
N ARG A 20 -9.59 0.88 -7.27
CA ARG A 20 -10.77 0.05 -7.52
C ARG A 20 -10.39 -1.43 -7.46
N LEU A 21 -11.28 -2.27 -6.93
CA LEU A 21 -11.06 -3.70 -6.81
C LEU A 21 -10.59 -4.35 -8.14
N GLY A 22 -11.19 -3.94 -9.25
CA GLY A 22 -10.81 -4.45 -10.58
C GLY A 22 -9.36 -4.15 -10.99
N ALA A 23 -8.77 -3.07 -10.48
CA ALA A 23 -7.36 -2.74 -10.70
C ALA A 23 -6.44 -3.57 -9.80
N LEU A 24 -6.90 -3.97 -8.62
CA LEU A 24 -6.12 -4.77 -7.66
C LEU A 24 -6.19 -6.28 -7.93
N THR A 25 -7.28 -6.77 -8.50
CA THR A 25 -7.50 -8.21 -8.73
C THR A 25 -6.40 -8.87 -9.57
N PRO A 26 -5.86 -8.25 -10.64
CA PRO A 26 -4.79 -8.83 -11.43
C PRO A 26 -3.46 -8.90 -10.67
N ASP A 27 -3.17 -7.91 -9.83
CA ASP A 27 -1.91 -7.85 -9.07
C ASP A 27 -2.09 -7.11 -7.73
N LEU A 28 -2.21 -7.87 -6.65
CA LEU A 28 -2.31 -7.32 -5.30
C LEU A 28 -1.03 -6.66 -4.79
N ARG A 29 0.12 -6.91 -5.43
CA ARG A 29 1.40 -6.34 -5.01
C ARG A 29 1.42 -4.80 -5.10
N VAL A 30 0.55 -4.23 -5.93
CA VAL A 30 0.37 -2.77 -6.05
C VAL A 30 -0.01 -2.13 -4.69
N VAL A 31 -0.66 -2.87 -3.80
CA VAL A 31 -1.09 -2.38 -2.48
C VAL A 31 0.05 -2.39 -1.45
N GLU A 32 1.07 -3.23 -1.65
CA GLU A 32 2.16 -3.41 -0.66
C GLU A 32 2.85 -2.08 -0.31
N PRO A 33 3.25 -1.22 -1.26
CA PRO A 33 3.89 0.05 -0.93
C PRO A 33 3.00 0.98 -0.09
N LEU A 34 1.68 0.96 -0.30
CA LEU A 34 0.74 1.76 0.49
C LEU A 34 0.67 1.30 1.94
N ILE A 35 0.55 -0.01 2.12
CA ILE A 35 0.52 -0.63 3.45
C ILE A 35 1.84 -0.36 4.16
N ARG A 36 2.95 -0.44 3.44
CA ARG A 36 4.29 -0.24 3.99
C ARG A 36 4.49 1.14 4.60
N ASP A 37 3.86 2.18 4.04
CA ASP A 37 3.93 3.56 4.54
C ASP A 37 2.87 3.89 5.60
N SER A 38 2.00 2.92 5.93
CA SER A 38 0.90 3.12 6.88
C SER A 38 1.33 2.80 8.32
N ASP A 39 0.84 3.57 9.28
CA ASP A 39 0.98 3.27 10.72
C ASP A 39 -0.18 2.40 11.24
N ILE A 40 -1.37 2.61 10.67
CA ILE A 40 -2.61 1.94 11.05
C ILE A 40 -3.25 1.35 9.79
N VAL A 41 -3.68 0.10 9.87
CA VAL A 41 -4.41 -0.58 8.80
C VAL A 41 -5.74 -1.10 9.33
N SER A 42 -6.81 -0.78 8.63
CA SER A 42 -8.15 -1.31 8.87
C SER A 42 -8.52 -2.29 7.75
N MET A 43 -8.82 -3.51 8.13
CA MET A 43 -9.24 -4.59 7.24
C MET A 43 -10.72 -4.89 7.48
N ASP A 44 -11.57 -4.52 6.53
CA ASP A 44 -13.01 -4.69 6.64
C ASP A 44 -13.46 -5.99 5.96
N MET A 45 -14.08 -6.89 6.73
CA MET A 45 -14.59 -8.17 6.22
C MET A 45 -15.72 -8.00 5.19
N ILE A 46 -16.42 -6.85 5.17
CA ILE A 46 -17.42 -6.57 4.13
C ILE A 46 -16.77 -6.49 2.74
N SER A 47 -15.47 -6.22 2.66
CA SER A 47 -14.72 -6.21 1.40
C SER A 47 -14.51 -7.62 0.79
N VAL A 48 -14.77 -8.68 1.55
CA VAL A 48 -14.66 -10.08 1.10
C VAL A 48 -15.98 -10.53 0.48
N LYS A 49 -15.91 -11.39 -0.53
CA LYS A 49 -17.11 -11.97 -1.18
C LYS A 49 -17.97 -12.71 -0.15
N SER A 50 -19.28 -12.48 -0.17
CA SER A 50 -20.22 -13.05 0.80
C SER A 50 -20.28 -14.58 0.79
N ASN A 51 -20.03 -15.23 -0.36
CA ASN A 51 -19.95 -16.68 -0.46
C ASN A 51 -18.75 -17.26 0.30
N GLU A 52 -17.63 -16.53 0.37
CA GLU A 52 -16.44 -16.93 1.14
C GLU A 52 -16.72 -16.91 2.66
N LEU A 53 -17.57 -15.98 3.09
CA LEU A 53 -17.91 -15.77 4.50
C LEU A 53 -19.15 -16.54 4.94
N GLN A 54 -19.88 -17.17 4.01
CA GLN A 54 -21.19 -17.78 4.26
C GLN A 54 -22.14 -16.80 5.00
N SER A 55 -21.92 -15.51 4.81
CA SER A 55 -22.79 -14.47 5.35
C SER A 55 -24.03 -14.36 4.48
N GLY A 56 -25.20 -14.16 5.05
CA GLY A 56 -26.44 -13.94 4.31
C GLY A 56 -26.47 -12.64 3.48
N LEU A 57 -25.33 -11.95 3.36
CA LEU A 57 -25.17 -10.75 2.54
C LEU A 57 -25.16 -11.11 1.05
N THR A 58 -25.68 -10.22 0.23
CA THR A 58 -25.80 -10.41 -1.22
C THR A 58 -24.59 -9.88 -2.00
N GLN A 59 -23.48 -9.57 -1.32
CA GLN A 59 -22.31 -8.99 -1.95
C GLN A 59 -21.53 -10.06 -2.74
N VAL A 60 -21.71 -10.04 -4.04
CA VAL A 60 -21.10 -11.02 -4.96
C VAL A 60 -19.65 -10.64 -5.31
N ASN A 61 -19.36 -9.33 -5.34
CA ASN A 61 -18.04 -8.83 -5.72
C ASN A 61 -17.23 -8.42 -4.47
N GLY A 62 -15.97 -8.78 -4.43
CA GLY A 62 -15.09 -8.53 -3.28
C GLY A 62 -13.78 -9.30 -3.41
N PHE A 63 -12.95 -9.23 -2.41
CA PHE A 63 -11.76 -10.06 -2.30
C PHE A 63 -12.14 -11.53 -2.05
N THR A 64 -11.34 -12.44 -2.56
CA THR A 64 -11.40 -13.84 -2.11
C THR A 64 -10.73 -13.97 -0.72
N ALA A 65 -11.01 -15.06 -0.03
CA ALA A 65 -10.34 -15.36 1.25
C ALA A 65 -8.81 -15.36 1.10
N GLN A 66 -8.29 -15.94 0.02
CA GLN A 66 -6.85 -15.95 -0.27
C GLN A 66 -6.28 -14.54 -0.45
N GLN A 67 -6.97 -13.67 -1.19
CA GLN A 67 -6.54 -12.29 -1.40
C GLN A 67 -6.53 -11.51 -0.09
N PHE A 68 -7.55 -11.70 0.75
CA PHE A 68 -7.64 -11.06 2.06
C PHE A 68 -6.51 -11.49 2.99
N CYS A 69 -6.16 -12.77 3.02
CA CYS A 69 -5.00 -13.29 3.74
C CYS A 69 -3.67 -12.72 3.19
N ALA A 70 -3.54 -12.60 1.85
CA ALA A 70 -2.35 -12.00 1.23
C ALA A 70 -2.17 -10.52 1.63
N LEU A 71 -3.27 -9.74 1.71
CA LEU A 71 -3.25 -8.39 2.25
C LEU A 71 -2.78 -8.38 3.72
N GLY A 72 -3.29 -9.32 4.54
CA GLY A 72 -2.82 -9.51 5.91
C GLY A 72 -1.32 -9.76 5.99
N ARG A 73 -0.76 -10.56 5.09
CA ARG A 73 0.69 -10.78 5.03
C ARG A 73 1.46 -9.48 4.71
N TYR A 74 0.98 -8.64 3.78
CA TYR A 74 1.61 -7.35 3.50
C TYR A 74 1.57 -6.43 4.71
N VAL A 75 0.48 -6.43 5.47
CA VAL A 75 0.36 -5.72 6.75
C VAL A 75 1.45 -6.20 7.73
N GLY A 76 1.62 -7.51 7.86
CA GLY A 76 2.61 -8.11 8.75
C GLY A 76 4.05 -7.74 8.37
N ILE A 77 4.38 -7.78 7.06
CA ILE A 77 5.74 -7.51 6.56
C ILE A 77 6.14 -6.04 6.73
N SER A 78 5.18 -5.11 6.84
CA SER A 78 5.47 -3.69 7.00
C SER A 78 6.17 -3.43 8.34
N ASP A 79 7.35 -2.81 8.29
CA ASP A 79 8.08 -2.39 9.49
C ASP A 79 7.39 -1.23 10.22
N ARG A 80 6.52 -0.49 9.52
CA ARG A 80 5.86 0.72 10.02
C ARG A 80 4.52 0.44 10.68
N VAL A 81 3.76 -0.54 10.19
CA VAL A 81 2.42 -0.83 10.72
C VAL A 81 2.52 -1.25 12.19
N ARG A 82 1.85 -0.47 13.05
CA ARG A 82 1.79 -0.67 14.51
C ARG A 82 0.45 -1.17 14.99
N PHE A 83 -0.60 -0.83 14.25
CA PHE A 83 -1.96 -1.22 14.62
C PHE A 83 -2.71 -1.79 13.42
N VAL A 84 -3.41 -2.90 13.64
CA VAL A 84 -4.26 -3.56 12.65
C VAL A 84 -5.61 -3.85 13.28
N GLY A 85 -6.68 -3.35 12.65
CA GLY A 85 -8.05 -3.68 13.02
C GLY A 85 -8.70 -4.56 11.96
N ILE A 86 -9.29 -5.69 12.35
CA ILE A 86 -10.20 -6.48 11.50
C ILE A 86 -11.61 -6.23 12.01
N GLN A 87 -12.49 -5.73 11.15
CA GLN A 87 -13.81 -5.25 11.55
C GLN A 87 -14.92 -5.84 10.69
N ASN A 88 -16.17 -5.64 11.17
CA ASN A 88 -17.39 -6.14 10.52
C ASN A 88 -17.33 -7.64 10.23
N ILE A 89 -16.87 -8.41 11.22
CA ILE A 89 -16.76 -9.87 11.15
C ILE A 89 -18.16 -10.47 11.28
N PRO A 90 -18.70 -11.14 10.22
CA PRO A 90 -19.98 -11.82 10.32
C PRO A 90 -19.95 -12.95 11.37
N ASP A 91 -21.09 -13.18 12.02
CA ASP A 91 -21.24 -14.30 12.99
C ASP A 91 -21.44 -15.65 12.24
N THR A 92 -20.37 -16.09 11.59
CA THR A 92 -20.32 -17.37 10.87
C THR A 92 -18.99 -18.08 11.15
N SER A 93 -19.00 -19.41 11.11
CA SER A 93 -17.77 -20.20 11.26
C SER A 93 -16.75 -19.92 10.14
N ALA A 94 -17.20 -19.63 8.94
CA ALA A 94 -16.34 -19.28 7.82
C ALA A 94 -15.61 -17.95 8.06
N ALA A 95 -16.32 -16.91 8.56
CA ALA A 95 -15.72 -15.63 8.89
C ALA A 95 -14.74 -15.75 10.07
N ALA A 96 -15.07 -16.52 11.10
CA ALA A 96 -14.17 -16.79 12.22
C ALA A 96 -12.89 -17.49 11.77
N ASN A 97 -12.99 -18.49 10.89
CA ASN A 97 -11.86 -19.19 10.32
C ASN A 97 -10.99 -18.27 9.45
N LEU A 98 -11.60 -17.44 8.61
CA LEU A 98 -10.87 -16.48 7.78
C LEU A 98 -10.15 -15.44 8.64
N THR A 99 -10.80 -14.96 9.72
CA THR A 99 -10.15 -14.05 10.68
C THR A 99 -8.92 -14.70 11.29
N ALA A 100 -9.02 -15.93 11.78
CA ALA A 100 -7.90 -16.65 12.36
C ALA A 100 -6.76 -16.86 11.35
N GLN A 101 -7.08 -17.24 10.11
CA GLN A 101 -6.10 -17.37 9.04
C GLN A 101 -5.43 -16.01 8.70
N THR A 102 -6.21 -14.95 8.59
CA THR A 102 -5.67 -13.61 8.33
C THR A 102 -4.71 -13.16 9.44
N MET A 103 -5.07 -13.39 10.70
CA MET A 103 -4.18 -13.14 11.84
C MET A 103 -2.88 -13.96 11.75
N TRP A 104 -2.98 -15.22 11.34
CA TRP A 104 -1.81 -16.06 11.13
C TRP A 104 -0.88 -15.48 10.04
N TYR A 105 -1.43 -15.04 8.89
CA TYR A 105 -0.67 -14.41 7.82
C TYR A 105 -0.03 -13.08 8.26
N ILE A 106 -0.69 -12.30 9.10
CA ILE A 106 -0.10 -11.09 9.70
C ILE A 106 1.10 -11.47 10.57
N ILE A 107 0.95 -12.45 11.47
CA ILE A 107 2.01 -12.91 12.37
C ILE A 107 3.19 -13.50 11.57
N GLU A 108 2.90 -14.32 10.57
CA GLU A 108 3.93 -14.84 9.66
C GLU A 108 4.66 -13.70 8.96
N GLY A 109 3.92 -12.70 8.45
CA GLY A 109 4.50 -11.51 7.83
C GLY A 109 5.43 -10.76 8.79
N MET A 110 5.05 -10.59 10.05
CA MET A 110 5.88 -9.93 11.08
C MET A 110 7.22 -10.63 11.27
N HIS A 111 7.27 -11.96 11.11
CA HIS A 111 8.51 -12.72 11.19
C HIS A 111 9.49 -12.40 10.04
N PHE A 112 8.97 -11.90 8.93
CA PHE A 112 9.76 -11.52 7.75
C PHE A 112 10.07 -10.01 7.67
N ARG A 113 9.87 -9.26 8.75
CA ARG A 113 10.30 -7.86 8.82
C ARG A 113 11.82 -7.76 8.70
N VAL A 114 12.29 -6.81 7.91
CA VAL A 114 13.72 -6.58 7.67
C VAL A 114 14.27 -5.33 8.36
N ASN A 115 13.43 -4.61 9.10
CA ASN A 115 13.77 -3.39 9.84
C ASN A 115 14.38 -2.30 8.95
N GLU A 116 13.78 -2.08 7.79
CA GLU A 116 14.20 -1.03 6.85
C GLU A 116 13.50 0.32 7.11
N PHE A 117 12.65 0.40 8.14
CA PHE A 117 11.99 1.64 8.56
C PHE A 117 12.36 2.01 10.03
N PRO A 118 12.60 3.29 10.34
CA PRO A 118 12.77 4.41 9.39
C PRO A 118 13.99 4.15 8.51
N PHE A 119 13.97 4.68 7.29
CA PHE A 119 15.04 4.48 6.31
C PHE A 119 16.33 5.18 6.79
N SER A 120 17.02 4.56 7.74
CA SER A 120 18.09 5.18 8.52
C SER A 120 19.44 5.15 7.81
N THR A 121 19.68 4.13 6.98
CA THR A 121 20.93 4.02 6.24
C THR A 121 20.64 3.57 4.81
N LYS A 122 21.21 4.29 3.84
CA LYS A 122 21.11 3.92 2.41
C LYS A 122 22.20 2.90 2.02
N GLU A 123 22.93 2.35 2.99
CA GLU A 123 24.09 1.47 2.77
C GLU A 123 23.72 0.17 2.04
N ASN A 124 22.52 -0.35 2.30
CA ASN A 124 22.01 -1.57 1.68
C ASN A 124 21.11 -1.29 0.47
N CYS A 125 21.16 -0.09 -0.09
CA CYS A 125 20.31 0.30 -1.21
C CYS A 125 21.13 0.66 -2.43
N VAL A 126 20.67 0.19 -3.58
CA VAL A 126 21.16 0.65 -4.89
C VAL A 126 20.37 1.90 -5.28
N LYS A 127 21.10 2.97 -5.60
CA LYS A 127 20.50 4.21 -6.07
C LYS A 127 20.40 4.19 -7.60
N TYR A 128 19.23 4.52 -8.10
CA TYR A 128 18.96 4.72 -9.54
C TYR A 128 18.54 6.16 -9.76
N VAL A 129 19.07 6.78 -10.82
CA VAL A 129 18.69 8.13 -11.24
C VAL A 129 18.08 8.02 -12.63
N VAL A 130 16.85 8.46 -12.78
CA VAL A 130 16.10 8.39 -14.03
C VAL A 130 15.70 9.81 -14.44
N SER A 131 16.10 10.24 -15.64
CA SER A 131 15.66 11.51 -16.21
C SER A 131 14.28 11.33 -16.86
N CYS A 132 13.30 12.08 -16.39
CA CYS A 132 11.94 12.04 -16.85
C CYS A 132 11.37 13.46 -16.94
N ASP A 133 10.87 13.89 -18.10
CA ASP A 133 10.23 15.21 -18.32
C ASP A 133 11.01 16.41 -17.74
N ASN A 134 12.33 16.48 -17.99
CA ASN A 134 13.24 17.51 -17.45
C ASN A 134 13.42 17.49 -15.92
N GLN A 135 13.06 16.40 -15.27
CA GLN A 135 13.29 16.18 -13.85
C GLN A 135 14.12 14.91 -13.63
N GLU A 136 14.90 14.91 -12.57
CA GLU A 136 15.60 13.72 -12.11
C GLU A 136 14.80 13.04 -10.99
N LEU A 137 14.36 11.83 -11.25
CA LEU A 137 13.72 10.98 -10.26
C LEU A 137 14.75 10.04 -9.65
N ILE A 138 14.82 10.00 -8.34
CA ILE A 138 15.79 9.20 -7.62
C ILE A 138 15.06 8.03 -6.94
N PHE A 139 15.41 6.83 -7.34
CA PHE A 139 14.88 5.60 -6.76
C PHE A 139 15.94 4.89 -5.94
N TYR A 140 15.51 4.18 -4.93
CA TYR A 140 16.33 3.30 -4.10
C TYR A 140 15.73 1.91 -4.08
N GLN A 141 16.54 0.89 -4.36
CA GLN A 141 16.15 -0.51 -4.20
C GLN A 141 16.96 -1.15 -3.11
N SER A 142 16.30 -1.75 -2.13
CA SER A 142 16.98 -2.54 -1.12
C SER A 142 17.64 -3.77 -1.74
N SER A 143 18.90 -4.02 -1.39
CA SER A 143 19.61 -5.26 -1.76
C SER A 143 19.09 -6.47 -0.97
N VAL A 144 18.44 -6.25 0.18
CA VAL A 144 17.93 -7.27 1.10
C VAL A 144 16.49 -7.67 0.73
N SER A 145 15.56 -6.73 0.82
CA SER A 145 14.12 -6.99 0.60
C SER A 145 13.68 -6.85 -0.85
N LYS A 146 14.52 -6.24 -1.71
CA LYS A 146 14.19 -5.87 -3.09
C LYS A 146 13.05 -4.84 -3.20
N ARG A 147 12.67 -4.21 -2.11
CA ARG A 147 11.67 -3.14 -2.07
C ARG A 147 12.22 -1.86 -2.65
N TRP A 148 11.32 -1.03 -3.17
CA TRP A 148 11.65 0.22 -3.83
C TRP A 148 11.12 1.42 -3.05
N TRP A 149 11.87 2.51 -3.10
CA TRP A 149 11.50 3.83 -2.59
C TRP A 149 11.81 4.87 -3.65
N LEU A 150 11.02 5.93 -3.64
CA LEU A 150 11.17 7.09 -4.51
C LEU A 150 11.42 8.32 -3.65
N GLU A 151 12.43 9.08 -4.01
CA GLU A 151 12.77 10.33 -3.34
C GLU A 151 11.83 11.43 -3.83
N VAL A 152 11.25 12.17 -2.89
CA VAL A 152 10.39 13.31 -3.13
C VAL A 152 10.96 14.49 -2.37
N GLN A 153 11.18 15.59 -3.05
CA GLN A 153 11.60 16.84 -2.43
C GLN A 153 10.36 17.66 -2.11
N ALA A 154 10.08 17.86 -0.83
CA ALA A 154 9.02 18.74 -0.40
C ALA A 154 9.55 20.18 -0.34
N GLU A 155 8.93 21.09 -1.08
CA GLU A 155 9.17 22.51 -0.94
C GLU A 155 8.39 23.03 0.29
N GLN A 156 8.97 22.94 1.48
CA GLN A 156 8.48 23.65 2.65
C GLN A 156 9.50 24.72 3.05
N ASP A 157 9.03 25.95 3.17
CA ASP A 157 9.71 27.15 3.68
C ASP A 157 11.22 26.98 3.97
N SER A 158 12.06 27.31 2.99
CA SER A 158 13.52 27.40 3.08
C SER A 158 14.34 26.18 3.50
N ASN A 159 13.74 25.05 3.86
CA ASN A 159 14.43 23.78 4.04
C ASN A 159 13.85 22.74 3.05
N GLN A 160 14.66 22.31 2.10
CA GLN A 160 14.34 21.16 1.25
C GLN A 160 14.38 19.90 2.11
N GLU A 161 13.25 19.44 2.57
CA GLU A 161 13.17 18.15 3.26
C GLU A 161 13.02 17.03 2.22
N ILE A 162 13.98 16.13 2.20
CA ILE A 162 13.95 14.95 1.34
C ILE A 162 13.10 13.88 2.04
N MET A 163 11.99 13.54 1.44
CA MET A 163 11.12 12.48 1.88
C MET A 163 11.26 11.26 0.99
N LEU A 164 11.29 10.06 1.58
CA LEU A 164 11.26 8.80 0.85
C LEU A 164 9.87 8.19 0.96
N ILE A 165 9.25 7.94 -0.16
CA ILE A 165 7.96 7.25 -0.24
C ILE A 165 8.16 5.85 -0.79
N SER A 166 7.43 4.90 -0.25
CA SER A 166 7.41 3.53 -0.78
C SER A 166 6.81 3.50 -2.17
N CYS A 167 7.44 2.79 -3.10
CA CYS A 167 6.94 2.61 -4.45
C CYS A 167 7.04 1.15 -4.90
N ALA A 168 6.37 0.83 -6.00
CA ALA A 168 6.49 -0.46 -6.65
C ALA A 168 7.61 -0.45 -7.69
N GLU A 169 8.12 -1.61 -8.05
CA GLU A 169 9.07 -1.75 -9.15
C GLU A 169 8.52 -1.20 -10.48
N ASN A 170 7.21 -1.33 -10.69
CA ASN A 170 6.55 -0.80 -11.88
C ASN A 170 6.61 0.74 -11.96
N ASP A 171 6.69 1.44 -10.83
CA ASP A 171 6.87 2.90 -10.81
C ASP A 171 8.23 3.27 -11.41
N PHE A 172 9.27 2.49 -11.10
CA PHE A 172 10.59 2.65 -11.69
C PHE A 172 10.57 2.43 -13.20
N TYR A 173 9.99 1.32 -13.68
CA TYR A 173 9.87 1.05 -15.12
C TYR A 173 9.00 2.07 -15.86
N THR A 174 8.04 2.68 -15.18
CA THR A 174 7.23 3.76 -15.75
C THR A 174 8.07 5.02 -15.96
N ALA A 175 8.91 5.34 -14.98
CA ALA A 175 9.85 6.45 -15.08
C ALA A 175 10.91 6.24 -16.18
N GLU A 176 11.44 5.02 -16.33
CA GLU A 176 12.38 4.70 -17.44
C GLU A 176 11.78 4.91 -18.83
N LYS A 177 10.45 4.79 -18.94
CA LYS A 177 9.72 5.09 -20.19
C LYS A 177 9.44 6.59 -20.41
N GLY A 178 9.95 7.45 -19.52
CA GLY A 178 9.76 8.90 -19.60
C GLY A 178 8.44 9.39 -19.01
N VAL A 179 7.73 8.56 -18.23
CA VAL A 179 6.45 8.92 -17.58
C VAL A 179 6.66 9.06 -16.08
N VAL A 180 6.37 10.24 -15.54
CA VAL A 180 6.46 10.48 -14.08
C VAL A 180 5.38 9.66 -13.36
N PRO A 181 5.74 8.82 -12.38
CA PRO A 181 4.78 8.03 -11.63
C PRO A 181 3.75 8.91 -10.90
N GLU A 182 2.47 8.52 -10.97
CA GLU A 182 1.38 9.28 -10.33
C GLU A 182 1.59 9.46 -8.83
N ARG A 183 2.16 8.47 -8.17
CA ARG A 183 2.51 8.48 -6.75
C ARG A 183 3.45 9.63 -6.37
N TRP A 184 4.43 9.95 -7.21
CA TRP A 184 5.33 11.06 -7.01
C TRP A 184 4.58 12.41 -7.00
N TRP A 185 3.71 12.61 -8.00
CA TRP A 185 2.88 13.80 -8.07
C TRP A 185 1.96 13.95 -6.86
N LYS A 186 1.31 12.87 -6.45
CA LYS A 186 0.42 12.86 -5.29
C LYS A 186 1.19 13.20 -4.01
N ALA A 187 2.40 12.66 -3.85
CA ALA A 187 3.23 12.93 -2.68
C ALA A 187 3.65 14.40 -2.59
N ILE A 188 4.11 15.00 -3.69
CA ILE A 188 4.45 16.42 -3.72
C ILE A 188 3.24 17.28 -3.36
N ARG A 189 2.10 17.02 -3.98
CA ARG A 189 0.89 17.83 -3.73
C ARG A 189 0.37 17.69 -2.31
N ARG A 190 0.52 16.53 -1.68
CA ARG A 190 0.18 16.36 -0.25
C ARG A 190 1.11 17.14 0.68
N SER A 191 2.36 17.33 0.32
CA SER A 191 3.29 18.09 1.16
C SER A 191 3.06 19.61 1.13
N ILE A 192 2.23 20.10 0.19
CA ILE A 192 1.90 21.53 0.04
C ILE A 192 0.61 21.91 0.78
N ILE A 193 -0.24 20.94 1.14
CA ILE A 193 -1.49 21.12 1.88
C ILE A 193 -1.20 21.09 3.38
#